data_b19ae1aa2ea51b7a7d5b507e1cd0ec0f
#
_entry.id   b19ae1aa2ea51b7a7d5b507e1cd0ec0f
#
_cell.length_a   1.000
_cell.length_b   1.000
_cell.length_c   1.000
_cell.angle_alpha   90.00
_cell.angle_beta   90.00
_cell.angle_gamma   90.00
#
_symmetry.space_group_name_H-M   'P 1'
#
loop_
_entity.id
_entity.type
_entity.pdbx_description
1 polymer ?
#
loop_
_entity_poly.entity_id
_entity_poly.type
_entity_poly.pdbx_seq_one_letter_code
_entity_poly.pdbx_strand_id
1 'polypeptide(L)'
;MNKKTIITALLALVSLGASAQAQLFRPLGLGFNGGERQGNSSQPRMHVEGDKLYVCTSQGLYAKDLSADNSAWQLVGFEGVPLQDYARRGNDILALRYNEGGSFLLLSHDGGQTYEEVTPEIPIKKEYERFPSMASHPTDKNTLMVSSNCRGILLSTDFGQTWECLTEFIYANPAATFIGFHPARPNIIYNSGEGMIFEGHIKISYDSGQTWNDHGNSLGFPGDNCVHQPTFHPTNPDRWLAGGEGCVFLTDDNGQTWSCQNYWGDETRSAYWYFSIFDNEHPDTVYIAGCLGRSGQNGGCIKLMCSTDGGRSWYPSQVMTSDREFDRVNDLQQYGDRLLIYSESDVYSVSKAELIAQSTTAIRSVVSDTKESPAYDLQGCKVVNPKHGIYIINKRKVVK
;
A
#
# COMPACT_ATOMS: atom_id res chain seq x y z
N MET A 1 46.14 10.54 15.52
CA MET A 1 44.83 10.11 16.07
C MET A 1 44.87 8.62 16.35
N ASN A 2 44.57 8.20 17.56
CA ASN A 2 44.75 6.83 18.02
C ASN A 2 43.64 5.94 17.44
N LYS A 3 43.94 4.71 16.99
CA LYS A 3 42.96 3.76 16.42
C LYS A 3 41.71 3.56 17.28
N LYS A 4 41.84 3.65 18.62
CA LYS A 4 40.74 3.61 19.56
C LYS A 4 39.76 4.79 19.40
N THR A 5 40.20 5.97 19.09
CA THR A 5 39.36 7.16 18.91
C THR A 5 38.56 7.09 17.61
N ILE A 6 39.11 6.45 16.57
CA ILE A 6 38.39 6.25 15.29
C ILE A 6 37.30 5.21 15.45
N ILE A 7 37.52 4.12 16.19
CA ILE A 7 36.51 3.08 16.43
C ILE A 7 35.37 3.64 17.28
N THR A 8 35.66 4.45 18.30
CA THR A 8 34.62 5.07 19.14
C THR A 8 33.79 6.09 18.36
N ALA A 9 34.41 6.85 17.44
CA ALA A 9 33.71 7.79 16.56
C ALA A 9 32.84 7.07 15.52
N LEU A 10 33.30 5.92 14.97
CA LEU A 10 32.49 5.11 14.06
C LEU A 10 31.30 4.45 14.79
N LEU A 11 31.50 3.92 16.00
CA LEU A 11 30.41 3.37 16.81
C LEU A 11 29.39 4.43 17.24
N ALA A 12 29.84 5.65 17.54
CA ALA A 12 28.93 6.76 17.84
C ALA A 12 28.14 7.23 16.62
N LEU A 13 28.73 7.21 15.41
CA LEU A 13 28.02 7.52 14.17
C LEU A 13 26.98 6.44 13.79
N VAL A 14 27.30 5.18 14.02
CA VAL A 14 26.34 4.07 13.79
C VAL A 14 25.21 4.10 14.82
N SER A 15 25.51 4.44 16.09
CA SER A 15 24.45 4.56 17.11
C SER A 15 23.58 5.80 16.93
N LEU A 16 24.11 6.90 16.41
CA LEU A 16 23.34 8.09 16.04
C LEU A 16 22.45 7.82 14.81
N GLY A 17 22.94 7.04 13.85
CA GLY A 17 22.13 6.62 12.69
C GLY A 17 20.96 5.71 13.10
N ALA A 18 21.21 4.73 13.95
CA ALA A 18 20.16 3.82 14.43
C ALA A 18 19.13 4.54 15.33
N SER A 19 19.54 5.50 16.15
CA SER A 19 18.61 6.28 16.98
C SER A 19 17.77 7.27 16.16
N ALA A 20 18.30 7.84 15.08
CA ALA A 20 17.54 8.71 14.17
C ALA A 20 16.54 7.92 13.33
N GLN A 21 16.86 6.68 12.92
CA GLN A 21 15.94 5.79 12.20
C GLN A 21 14.78 5.31 13.08
N ALA A 22 15.05 4.94 14.32
CA ALA A 22 14.01 4.55 15.28
C ALA A 22 13.02 5.69 15.61
N GLN A 23 13.38 6.94 15.34
CA GLN A 23 12.56 8.11 15.62
C GLN A 23 11.58 8.45 14.47
N LEU A 24 11.82 7.97 13.24
CA LEU A 24 10.96 8.25 12.10
C LEU A 24 9.58 7.57 12.25
N PHE A 25 9.56 6.30 12.63
CA PHE A 25 8.32 5.55 12.88
C PHE A 25 7.94 5.65 14.36
N ARG A 26 6.88 6.38 14.63
CA ARG A 26 6.36 6.57 15.99
C ARG A 26 5.13 5.68 16.16
N PRO A 27 5.20 4.61 16.98
CA PRO A 27 4.03 3.76 17.21
C PRO A 27 2.94 4.56 17.92
N LEU A 28 1.69 4.36 17.51
CA LEU A 28 0.54 4.99 18.14
C LEU A 28 0.00 4.15 19.30
N GLY A 29 0.62 3.00 19.59
CA GLY A 29 0.35 2.19 20.77
C GLY A 29 -1.02 1.53 20.76
N LEU A 30 -1.39 0.87 19.66
CA LEU A 30 -2.64 0.12 19.58
C LEU A 30 -2.68 -1.02 20.61
N GLY A 31 -1.51 -1.52 21.04
CA GLY A 31 -1.34 -2.37 22.22
C GLY A 31 -1.69 -3.85 22.01
N PHE A 32 -2.17 -4.21 20.83
CA PHE A 32 -2.44 -5.59 20.43
C PHE A 32 -2.15 -5.74 18.95
N ASN A 33 -1.89 -6.98 18.53
CA ASN A 33 -1.67 -7.27 17.12
C ASN A 33 -2.92 -6.86 16.35
N GLY A 34 -2.75 -5.88 15.45
CA GLY A 34 -3.83 -5.37 14.64
C GLY A 34 -4.30 -6.40 13.64
N GLY A 35 -5.05 -7.39 14.10
CA GLY A 35 -5.61 -8.46 13.30
C GLY A 35 -4.53 -9.24 12.53
N GLU A 36 -4.19 -10.44 12.99
CA GLU A 36 -3.46 -11.38 12.16
C GLU A 36 -4.19 -11.50 10.82
N ARG A 37 -3.46 -11.34 9.72
CA ARG A 37 -3.98 -11.73 8.41
C ARG A 37 -4.45 -13.17 8.49
N GLN A 38 -5.72 -13.37 8.46
CA GLN A 38 -6.29 -14.69 8.29
C GLN A 38 -6.11 -15.12 6.82
N GLY A 39 -4.94 -15.66 6.51
CA GLY A 39 -4.55 -15.97 5.12
C GLY A 39 -4.12 -14.73 4.33
N ASN A 40 -3.83 -14.90 3.06
CA ASN A 40 -3.37 -13.81 2.18
C ASN A 40 -4.47 -12.82 1.74
N SER A 41 -5.73 -12.97 2.14
CA SER A 41 -6.86 -12.35 1.47
C SER A 41 -7.55 -11.20 2.18
N SER A 42 -7.30 -10.97 3.45
CA SER A 42 -8.02 -9.94 4.18
C SER A 42 -7.08 -9.09 5.00
N GLN A 43 -6.87 -7.88 4.52
CA GLN A 43 -6.07 -6.89 5.22
C GLN A 43 -7.02 -6.00 6.02
N PRO A 44 -6.91 -5.93 7.36
CA PRO A 44 -7.69 -5.00 8.13
C PRO A 44 -7.33 -3.56 7.73
N ARG A 45 -8.37 -2.73 7.55
CA ARG A 45 -8.25 -1.37 7.02
C ARG A 45 -8.34 -0.34 8.14
N MET A 46 -7.88 0.86 7.83
CA MET A 46 -8.07 2.03 8.67
C MET A 46 -8.61 3.20 7.85
N HIS A 47 -9.35 4.10 8.49
CA HIS A 47 -9.94 5.25 7.84
C HIS A 47 -9.72 6.50 8.70
N VAL A 48 -9.32 7.60 8.07
CA VAL A 48 -9.24 8.92 8.70
C VAL A 48 -10.53 9.67 8.40
N GLU A 49 -11.28 10.01 9.44
CA GLU A 49 -12.53 10.76 9.36
C GLU A 49 -12.41 12.03 10.23
N GLY A 50 -12.16 13.18 9.59
CA GLY A 50 -11.80 14.40 10.30
C GLY A 50 -10.53 14.23 11.11
N ASP A 51 -10.58 14.49 12.42
CA ASP A 51 -9.45 14.34 13.33
C ASP A 51 -9.38 12.94 13.98
N LYS A 52 -10.18 11.99 13.54
CA LYS A 52 -10.21 10.65 14.11
C LYS A 52 -9.66 9.62 13.13
N LEU A 53 -8.83 8.74 13.65
CA LEU A 53 -8.40 7.51 13.01
C LEU A 53 -9.24 6.35 13.54
N TYR A 54 -9.92 5.67 12.64
CA TYR A 54 -10.65 4.43 12.92
C TYR A 54 -9.86 3.25 12.36
N VAL A 55 -9.75 2.18 13.13
CA VAL A 55 -8.97 0.99 12.77
C VAL A 55 -9.81 -0.26 12.99
N CYS A 56 -9.95 -1.06 11.93
CA CYS A 56 -10.52 -2.40 12.00
C CYS A 56 -9.51 -3.34 12.64
N THR A 57 -9.94 -4.11 13.64
CA THR A 57 -9.07 -5.01 14.39
C THR A 57 -9.74 -6.36 14.61
N SER A 58 -8.98 -7.32 15.15
CA SER A 58 -9.53 -8.61 15.58
C SER A 58 -10.48 -8.51 16.80
N GLN A 59 -10.52 -7.35 17.46
CA GLN A 59 -11.29 -7.11 18.69
C GLN A 59 -12.44 -6.12 18.49
N GLY A 60 -12.65 -5.61 17.28
CA GLY A 60 -13.68 -4.64 16.97
C GLY A 60 -13.15 -3.40 16.26
N LEU A 61 -13.96 -2.34 16.23
CA LEU A 61 -13.62 -1.05 15.67
C LEU A 61 -13.06 -0.14 16.75
N TYR A 62 -11.80 0.27 16.60
CA TYR A 62 -11.13 1.19 17.50
C TYR A 62 -10.97 2.57 16.88
N ALA A 63 -10.98 3.60 17.69
CA ALA A 63 -10.74 4.97 17.27
C ALA A 63 -9.70 5.67 18.14
N LYS A 64 -8.94 6.60 17.52
CA LYS A 64 -7.97 7.47 18.18
C LYS A 64 -8.13 8.89 17.65
N ASP A 65 -8.08 9.88 18.55
CA ASP A 65 -8.04 11.29 18.18
C ASP A 65 -6.61 11.66 17.76
N LEU A 66 -6.46 12.10 16.51
CA LEU A 66 -5.17 12.47 15.93
C LEU A 66 -4.77 13.93 16.21
N SER A 67 -5.72 14.76 16.66
CA SER A 67 -5.46 16.15 17.05
C SER A 67 -4.79 16.28 18.42
N ALA A 68 -4.85 15.19 19.23
CA ALA A 68 -4.28 15.11 20.57
C ALA A 68 -3.22 14.01 20.62
N ASP A 69 -1.95 14.38 20.73
CA ASP A 69 -0.80 13.42 20.67
C ASP A 69 -0.89 12.27 21.68
N ASN A 70 -1.49 12.50 22.85
CA ASN A 70 -1.59 11.53 23.94
C ASN A 70 -2.99 10.90 24.07
N SER A 71 -3.85 11.00 23.07
CA SER A 71 -5.15 10.36 23.11
C SER A 71 -5.02 8.83 23.22
N ALA A 72 -5.85 8.20 24.01
CA ALA A 72 -5.92 6.76 24.11
C ALA A 72 -6.77 6.17 22.97
N TRP A 73 -6.47 4.94 22.58
CA TRP A 73 -7.36 4.16 21.73
C TRP A 73 -8.66 3.83 22.48
N GLN A 74 -9.76 3.91 21.80
CA GLN A 74 -11.09 3.61 22.33
C GLN A 74 -11.78 2.59 21.44
N LEU A 75 -12.32 1.54 22.04
CA LEU A 75 -13.26 0.65 21.35
C LEU A 75 -14.57 1.44 21.13
N VAL A 76 -14.98 1.58 19.89
CA VAL A 76 -16.15 2.40 19.52
C VAL A 76 -17.31 1.57 18.96
N GLY A 77 -17.09 0.32 18.61
CA GLY A 77 -18.15 -0.58 18.15
C GLY A 77 -17.66 -1.98 17.81
N PHE A 78 -18.58 -2.90 17.60
CA PHE A 78 -18.34 -4.29 17.20
C PHE A 78 -17.40 -5.04 18.17
N GLU A 79 -17.60 -4.88 19.48
CA GLU A 79 -16.77 -5.51 20.51
C GLU A 79 -16.64 -7.03 20.31
N GLY A 80 -15.40 -7.51 20.26
CA GLY A 80 -15.07 -8.92 20.06
C GLY A 80 -15.29 -9.45 18.65
N VAL A 81 -15.62 -8.59 17.67
CA VAL A 81 -15.83 -8.98 16.27
C VAL A 81 -14.58 -8.68 15.45
N PRO A 82 -13.96 -9.67 14.80
CA PRO A 82 -12.85 -9.42 13.89
C PRO A 82 -13.33 -8.72 12.63
N LEU A 83 -12.89 -7.48 12.45
CA LEU A 83 -13.26 -6.62 11.32
C LEU A 83 -12.11 -6.53 10.31
N GLN A 84 -12.49 -6.52 9.04
CA GLN A 84 -11.57 -6.27 7.92
C GLN A 84 -11.70 -4.84 7.41
N ASP A 85 -12.93 -4.37 7.18
CA ASP A 85 -13.21 -3.05 6.63
C ASP A 85 -14.60 -2.58 7.08
N TYR A 86 -14.90 -1.29 6.88
CA TYR A 86 -16.23 -0.75 7.12
C TYR A 86 -16.54 0.44 6.21
N ALA A 87 -17.84 0.68 5.99
CA ALA A 87 -18.37 1.91 5.44
C ALA A 87 -19.26 2.58 6.47
N ARG A 88 -19.31 3.93 6.49
CA ARG A 88 -20.08 4.69 7.47
C ARG A 88 -20.97 5.74 6.83
N ARG A 89 -22.21 5.82 7.32
CA ARG A 89 -23.21 6.85 6.98
C ARG A 89 -23.87 7.35 8.27
N GLY A 90 -23.25 8.33 8.91
CA GLY A 90 -23.68 8.79 10.25
C GLY A 90 -23.46 7.70 11.30
N ASN A 91 -24.55 7.25 11.94
CA ASN A 91 -24.51 6.13 12.90
C ASN A 91 -24.63 4.76 12.23
N ASP A 92 -25.06 4.72 10.97
CA ASP A 92 -25.08 3.47 10.23
C ASP A 92 -23.65 3.06 9.85
N ILE A 93 -23.33 1.80 10.13
CA ILE A 93 -22.04 1.18 9.76
C ILE A 93 -22.33 -0.14 9.10
N LEU A 94 -21.86 -0.32 7.86
CA LEU A 94 -21.75 -1.62 7.24
C LEU A 94 -20.31 -2.10 7.44
N ALA A 95 -20.13 -3.18 8.19
CA ALA A 95 -18.83 -3.74 8.50
C ALA A 95 -18.61 -5.07 7.77
N LEU A 96 -17.40 -5.25 7.26
CA LEU A 96 -16.93 -6.50 6.69
C LEU A 96 -16.19 -7.27 7.79
N ARG A 97 -16.79 -8.39 8.21
CA ARG A 97 -16.20 -9.34 9.16
C ARG A 97 -15.54 -10.48 8.41
N TYR A 98 -14.41 -10.92 8.91
CA TYR A 98 -13.77 -12.14 8.46
C TYR A 98 -13.41 -13.06 9.64
N ASN A 99 -13.70 -14.36 9.50
CA ASN A 99 -13.21 -15.40 10.40
C ASN A 99 -13.02 -16.72 9.64
N GLU A 100 -12.66 -17.80 10.33
CA GLU A 100 -12.46 -19.12 9.75
C GLU A 100 -13.71 -19.67 9.03
N GLY A 101 -14.91 -19.18 9.40
CA GLY A 101 -16.19 -19.57 8.80
C GLY A 101 -16.57 -18.80 7.53
N GLY A 102 -15.75 -17.82 7.08
CA GLY A 102 -16.02 -17.04 5.87
C GLY A 102 -16.03 -15.53 6.11
N SER A 103 -16.46 -14.80 5.10
CA SER A 103 -16.70 -13.36 5.18
C SER A 103 -18.17 -13.06 5.37
N PHE A 104 -18.47 -12.05 6.18
CA PHE A 104 -19.84 -11.67 6.52
C PHE A 104 -19.99 -10.16 6.49
N LEU A 105 -21.16 -9.69 6.05
CA LEU A 105 -21.55 -8.28 6.09
C LEU A 105 -22.47 -8.05 7.29
N LEU A 106 -22.08 -7.11 8.14
CA LEU A 106 -22.81 -6.76 9.37
C LEU A 106 -23.27 -5.32 9.27
N LEU A 107 -24.57 -5.08 9.41
CA LEU A 107 -25.16 -3.74 9.42
C LEU A 107 -25.52 -3.33 10.85
N SER A 108 -25.04 -2.17 11.26
CA SER A 108 -25.38 -1.52 12.51
C SER A 108 -26.05 -0.18 12.23
N HIS A 109 -27.02 0.22 13.06
CA HIS A 109 -27.71 1.51 13.03
C HIS A 109 -27.36 2.41 14.23
N ASP A 110 -26.49 1.94 15.13
CA ASP A 110 -26.16 2.61 16.40
C ASP A 110 -24.64 2.75 16.63
N GLY A 111 -23.87 2.79 15.54
CA GLY A 111 -22.41 2.97 15.60
C GLY A 111 -21.66 1.69 15.99
N GLY A 112 -22.26 0.52 15.78
CA GLY A 112 -21.63 -0.77 16.04
C GLY A 112 -21.91 -1.31 17.44
N GLN A 113 -22.84 -0.74 18.21
CA GLN A 113 -23.22 -1.27 19.51
C GLN A 113 -24.07 -2.53 19.36
N THR A 114 -24.98 -2.50 18.39
CA THR A 114 -25.73 -3.68 17.93
C THR A 114 -25.61 -3.81 16.41
N TYR A 115 -25.73 -5.01 15.89
CA TYR A 115 -25.65 -5.27 14.46
C TYR A 115 -26.40 -6.52 14.07
N GLU A 116 -26.79 -6.61 12.79
CA GLU A 116 -27.38 -7.79 12.18
C GLU A 116 -26.56 -8.25 10.97
N GLU A 117 -26.60 -9.54 10.65
CA GLU A 117 -25.96 -10.07 9.45
C GLU A 117 -26.83 -9.81 8.23
N VAL A 118 -26.28 -9.07 7.26
CA VAL A 118 -26.93 -8.74 5.98
C VAL A 118 -26.19 -9.36 4.79
N THR A 119 -25.41 -10.40 5.04
CA THR A 119 -24.70 -11.15 4.00
C THR A 119 -25.73 -11.74 3.03
N PRO A 120 -25.62 -11.45 1.72
CA PRO A 120 -26.57 -12.01 0.73
C PRO A 120 -26.58 -13.53 0.77
N GLU A 121 -27.74 -14.14 0.68
CA GLU A 121 -27.84 -15.60 0.54
C GLU A 121 -27.22 -16.06 -0.78
N ILE A 122 -26.39 -17.09 -0.69
CA ILE A 122 -25.72 -17.69 -1.83
C ILE A 122 -26.05 -19.17 -1.96
N PRO A 123 -26.14 -19.70 -3.21
CA PRO A 123 -26.28 -21.13 -3.45
C PRO A 123 -25.00 -21.93 -3.12
N ILE A 124 -23.90 -21.28 -2.83
CA ILE A 124 -22.61 -21.89 -2.48
C ILE A 124 -22.45 -21.88 -0.96
N LYS A 125 -21.73 -22.83 -0.39
CA LYS A 125 -21.48 -22.88 1.04
C LYS A 125 -20.77 -21.59 1.50
N LYS A 126 -21.37 -20.87 2.45
CA LYS A 126 -20.84 -19.61 3.01
C LYS A 126 -19.37 -19.71 3.48
N GLU A 127 -18.94 -20.87 3.92
CA GLU A 127 -17.58 -21.16 4.38
C GLU A 127 -16.49 -20.98 3.31
N TYR A 128 -16.85 -20.98 2.02
CA TYR A 128 -15.93 -20.78 0.91
C TYR A 128 -15.97 -19.35 0.35
N GLU A 129 -16.98 -18.57 0.70
CA GLU A 129 -17.06 -17.18 0.23
C GLU A 129 -16.12 -16.28 1.04
N ARG A 130 -15.41 -15.45 0.30
CA ARG A 130 -14.56 -14.39 0.84
C ARG A 130 -14.91 -13.09 0.15
N PHE A 131 -14.92 -12.01 0.92
CA PHE A 131 -15.03 -10.65 0.41
C PHE A 131 -13.67 -9.96 0.60
N PRO A 132 -12.76 -10.04 -0.39
CA PRO A 132 -11.41 -9.51 -0.26
C PRO A 132 -11.35 -8.00 -0.05
N SER A 133 -12.32 -7.26 -0.61
CA SER A 133 -12.32 -5.81 -0.61
C SER A 133 -13.74 -5.24 -0.61
N MET A 134 -13.90 -4.09 0.04
CA MET A 134 -15.08 -3.25 0.00
C MET A 134 -14.70 -1.86 -0.49
N ALA A 135 -15.62 -1.18 -1.18
CA ALA A 135 -15.44 0.18 -1.64
C ALA A 135 -16.72 1.00 -1.50
N SER A 136 -16.57 2.21 -0.99
CA SER A 136 -17.65 3.19 -0.90
C SER A 136 -17.62 4.12 -2.11
N HIS A 137 -18.78 4.45 -2.67
CA HIS A 137 -18.88 5.45 -3.71
C HIS A 137 -18.47 6.83 -3.17
N PRO A 138 -17.63 7.61 -3.88
CA PRO A 138 -17.02 8.82 -3.33
C PRO A 138 -18.02 9.94 -2.97
N THR A 139 -19.19 9.97 -3.57
CA THR A 139 -20.20 11.03 -3.35
C THR A 139 -21.55 10.51 -2.88
N ASP A 140 -21.92 9.27 -3.25
CA ASP A 140 -23.17 8.65 -2.79
C ASP A 140 -22.90 7.64 -1.69
N LYS A 141 -23.20 8.01 -0.47
CA LYS A 141 -22.96 7.16 0.71
C LYS A 141 -23.86 5.91 0.79
N ASN A 142 -24.87 5.79 -0.05
CA ASN A 142 -25.71 4.59 -0.13
C ASN A 142 -25.13 3.53 -1.06
N THR A 143 -24.24 3.94 -1.96
CA THR A 143 -23.67 3.04 -2.96
C THR A 143 -22.34 2.47 -2.49
N LEU A 144 -22.28 1.14 -2.43
CA LEU A 144 -21.17 0.33 -1.97
C LEU A 144 -20.91 -0.83 -2.93
N MET A 145 -19.66 -1.24 -3.03
CA MET A 145 -19.29 -2.48 -3.70
C MET A 145 -18.52 -3.40 -2.76
N VAL A 146 -18.69 -4.70 -2.94
CA VAL A 146 -17.80 -5.71 -2.37
C VAL A 146 -17.35 -6.67 -3.46
N SER A 147 -16.08 -7.06 -3.44
CA SER A 147 -15.61 -8.16 -4.27
C SER A 147 -15.93 -9.49 -3.61
N SER A 148 -16.28 -10.51 -4.38
CA SER A 148 -16.51 -11.86 -3.90
C SER A 148 -15.70 -12.85 -4.75
N ASN A 149 -14.99 -13.76 -4.09
CA ASN A 149 -14.27 -14.83 -4.79
C ASN A 149 -15.19 -15.84 -5.49
N CYS A 150 -16.47 -15.86 -5.13
CA CYS A 150 -17.45 -16.80 -5.68
C CYS A 150 -18.38 -16.17 -6.72
N ARG A 151 -18.55 -14.84 -6.69
CA ARG A 151 -19.57 -14.16 -7.50
C ARG A 151 -19.07 -12.97 -8.31
N GLY A 152 -17.83 -12.51 -8.09
CA GLY A 152 -17.33 -11.32 -8.74
C GLY A 152 -17.55 -10.04 -7.93
N ILE A 153 -18.20 -9.04 -8.50
CA ILE A 153 -18.45 -7.76 -7.84
C ILE A 153 -19.94 -7.64 -7.51
N LEU A 154 -20.25 -7.42 -6.25
CA LEU A 154 -21.59 -7.12 -5.77
C LEU A 154 -21.72 -5.62 -5.54
N LEU A 155 -22.82 -5.05 -5.97
CA LEU A 155 -23.21 -3.64 -5.82
C LEU A 155 -24.44 -3.54 -4.94
N SER A 156 -24.39 -2.62 -3.99
CA SER A 156 -25.55 -2.15 -3.21
C SER A 156 -25.75 -0.66 -3.47
N THR A 157 -27.00 -0.21 -3.60
CA THR A 157 -27.39 1.19 -3.71
C THR A 157 -28.26 1.66 -2.51
N ASP A 158 -28.40 0.81 -1.50
CA ASP A 158 -29.21 1.04 -0.31
C ASP A 158 -28.43 0.83 1.01
N PHE A 159 -27.11 1.06 0.95
CA PHE A 159 -26.20 0.90 2.08
C PHE A 159 -26.10 -0.53 2.61
N GLY A 160 -26.08 -1.51 1.72
CA GLY A 160 -25.82 -2.90 2.05
C GLY A 160 -27.05 -3.71 2.46
N GLN A 161 -28.26 -3.14 2.36
CA GLN A 161 -29.49 -3.87 2.65
C GLN A 161 -29.82 -4.89 1.55
N THR A 162 -29.61 -4.52 0.29
CA THR A 162 -29.74 -5.42 -0.85
C THR A 162 -28.51 -5.38 -1.75
N TRP A 163 -28.25 -6.47 -2.44
CA TRP A 163 -27.10 -6.62 -3.30
C TRP A 163 -27.45 -7.22 -4.65
N GLU A 164 -26.87 -6.68 -5.70
CA GLU A 164 -26.93 -7.25 -7.05
C GLU A 164 -25.53 -7.62 -7.54
N CYS A 165 -25.43 -8.63 -8.39
CA CYS A 165 -24.17 -8.98 -9.03
C CYS A 165 -23.93 -8.05 -10.21
N LEU A 166 -22.94 -7.16 -10.09
CA LEU A 166 -22.57 -6.22 -11.14
C LEU A 166 -21.81 -6.93 -12.27
N THR A 167 -20.96 -7.88 -11.91
CA THR A 167 -20.21 -8.68 -12.89
C THR A 167 -19.73 -9.98 -12.25
N GLU A 168 -19.75 -11.04 -13.04
CA GLU A 168 -19.29 -12.36 -12.60
C GLU A 168 -17.81 -12.53 -12.98
N PHE A 169 -16.91 -12.30 -12.01
CA PHE A 169 -15.52 -12.70 -12.13
C PHE A 169 -15.21 -13.80 -11.11
N ILE A 170 -14.62 -14.86 -11.57
CA ILE A 170 -14.11 -15.89 -10.69
C ILE A 170 -12.63 -15.62 -10.46
N TYR A 171 -12.27 -15.41 -9.20
CA TYR A 171 -10.89 -15.18 -8.80
C TYR A 171 -10.28 -16.46 -8.25
N ALA A 172 -9.14 -16.84 -8.74
CA ALA A 172 -8.42 -18.01 -8.24
C ALA A 172 -7.72 -17.74 -6.91
N ASN A 173 -7.29 -16.50 -6.70
CA ASN A 173 -6.67 -16.08 -5.45
C ASN A 173 -7.35 -14.81 -4.93
N PRO A 174 -8.31 -14.94 -4.00
CA PRO A 174 -9.02 -13.80 -3.43
C PRO A 174 -8.12 -12.88 -2.59
N ALA A 175 -6.88 -13.31 -2.32
CA ALA A 175 -5.97 -12.64 -1.42
C ALA A 175 -5.55 -11.24 -1.85
N ALA A 176 -5.55 -10.98 -3.14
CA ALA A 176 -4.98 -9.76 -3.70
C ALA A 176 -6.00 -8.99 -4.55
N THR A 177 -7.29 -9.19 -4.32
CA THR A 177 -8.33 -8.55 -5.12
C THR A 177 -8.81 -7.27 -4.47
N PHE A 178 -8.58 -6.16 -5.15
CA PHE A 178 -9.04 -4.84 -4.76
C PHE A 178 -10.07 -4.33 -5.76
N ILE A 179 -11.10 -3.66 -5.24
CA ILE A 179 -12.07 -2.94 -6.06
C ILE A 179 -12.17 -1.49 -5.60
N GLY A 180 -12.60 -0.61 -6.48
CA GLY A 180 -12.86 0.77 -6.09
C GLY A 180 -13.47 1.58 -7.21
N PHE A 181 -13.97 2.74 -6.80
CA PHE A 181 -14.41 3.80 -7.68
C PHE A 181 -13.28 4.79 -7.91
N HIS A 182 -13.20 5.31 -9.12
CA HIS A 182 -12.34 6.46 -9.36
C HIS A 182 -12.90 7.68 -8.61
N PRO A 183 -12.12 8.36 -7.74
CA PRO A 183 -12.67 9.37 -6.83
C PRO A 183 -13.28 10.60 -7.53
N ALA A 184 -12.73 11.00 -8.68
CA ALA A 184 -13.25 12.14 -9.47
C ALA A 184 -14.22 11.74 -10.59
N ARG A 185 -14.29 10.44 -10.95
CA ARG A 185 -15.12 9.90 -12.05
C ARG A 185 -15.75 8.58 -11.61
N PRO A 186 -16.77 8.57 -10.74
CA PRO A 186 -17.27 7.36 -10.11
C PRO A 186 -17.89 6.32 -11.06
N ASN A 187 -18.21 6.71 -12.30
CA ASN A 187 -18.56 5.77 -13.35
C ASN A 187 -17.40 4.87 -13.79
N ILE A 188 -16.16 5.23 -13.42
CA ILE A 188 -14.99 4.39 -13.62
C ILE A 188 -14.79 3.55 -12.38
N ILE A 189 -14.80 2.25 -12.59
CA ILE A 189 -14.63 1.24 -11.54
C ILE A 189 -13.41 0.40 -11.91
N TYR A 190 -12.58 0.09 -10.94
CA TYR A 190 -11.44 -0.82 -11.14
C TYR A 190 -11.56 -2.07 -10.29
N ASN A 191 -10.97 -3.13 -10.78
CA ASN A 191 -10.67 -4.34 -10.07
C ASN A 191 -9.21 -4.74 -10.36
N SER A 192 -8.41 -4.87 -9.31
CA SER A 192 -6.99 -5.25 -9.44
C SER A 192 -6.64 -6.38 -8.48
N GLY A 193 -5.57 -7.11 -8.78
CA GLY A 193 -5.15 -8.22 -7.95
C GLY A 193 -4.27 -9.22 -8.69
N GLU A 194 -4.33 -10.45 -8.23
CA GLU A 194 -3.65 -11.61 -8.77
C GLU A 194 -4.65 -12.52 -9.50
N GLY A 195 -4.33 -12.92 -10.71
CA GLY A 195 -5.16 -13.81 -11.53
C GLY A 195 -4.91 -15.30 -11.29
N MET A 196 -5.52 -16.15 -12.12
CA MET A 196 -5.55 -17.61 -11.93
C MET A 196 -4.19 -18.32 -11.97
N ILE A 197 -3.15 -17.76 -12.55
CA ILE A 197 -1.82 -18.38 -12.70
C ILE A 197 -0.75 -17.39 -12.24
N PHE A 198 -0.98 -16.75 -11.07
CA PHE A 198 -0.08 -15.73 -10.52
C PHE A 198 0.16 -14.54 -11.46
N GLU A 199 -0.73 -14.31 -12.42
CA GLU A 199 -0.66 -13.16 -13.31
C GLU A 199 -1.35 -11.97 -12.66
N GLY A 200 -0.67 -10.83 -12.57
CA GLY A 200 -1.27 -9.58 -12.13
C GLY A 200 -2.37 -9.15 -13.09
N HIS A 201 -3.49 -8.66 -12.56
CA HIS A 201 -4.55 -8.12 -13.39
C HIS A 201 -5.01 -6.75 -12.90
N ILE A 202 -5.43 -5.94 -13.84
CA ILE A 202 -6.25 -4.78 -13.59
C ILE A 202 -7.34 -4.70 -14.65
N LYS A 203 -8.59 -4.75 -14.19
CA LYS A 203 -9.78 -4.63 -15.03
C LYS A 203 -10.45 -3.31 -14.73
N ILE A 204 -10.81 -2.57 -15.76
CA ILE A 204 -11.40 -1.24 -15.63
C ILE A 204 -12.69 -1.19 -16.44
N SER A 205 -13.74 -0.73 -15.80
CA SER A 205 -14.99 -0.32 -16.42
C SER A 205 -15.03 1.21 -16.49
N TYR A 206 -15.47 1.75 -17.62
CA TYR A 206 -15.67 3.19 -17.83
C TYR A 206 -17.17 3.58 -17.89
N ASP A 207 -18.04 2.60 -17.68
CA ASP A 207 -19.50 2.68 -17.84
C ASP A 207 -20.30 2.11 -16.67
N SER A 208 -19.77 2.31 -15.44
CA SER A 208 -20.39 1.84 -14.19
C SER A 208 -20.55 0.33 -14.10
N GLY A 209 -19.61 -0.42 -14.66
CA GLY A 209 -19.57 -1.88 -14.56
C GLY A 209 -20.30 -2.63 -15.66
N GLN A 210 -20.86 -1.94 -16.69
CA GLN A 210 -21.56 -2.59 -17.80
C GLN A 210 -20.60 -3.35 -18.71
N THR A 211 -19.43 -2.75 -19.02
CA THR A 211 -18.36 -3.40 -19.79
C THR A 211 -17.01 -3.28 -19.07
N TRP A 212 -16.12 -4.23 -19.31
CA TRP A 212 -14.84 -4.30 -18.65
C TRP A 212 -13.71 -4.52 -19.63
N ASN A 213 -12.65 -3.73 -19.48
CA ASN A 213 -11.40 -3.88 -20.20
C ASN A 213 -10.37 -4.54 -19.29
N ASP A 214 -9.77 -5.64 -19.76
CA ASP A 214 -8.72 -6.33 -19.04
C ASP A 214 -7.34 -5.89 -19.56
N HIS A 215 -6.55 -5.33 -18.68
CA HIS A 215 -5.21 -4.86 -18.98
C HIS A 215 -4.11 -5.82 -18.49
N GLY A 216 -4.46 -6.97 -17.91
CA GLY A 216 -3.52 -7.90 -17.27
C GLY A 216 -2.38 -8.34 -18.17
N ASN A 217 -2.68 -8.87 -19.35
CA ASN A 217 -1.66 -9.43 -20.23
C ASN A 217 -0.90 -8.39 -21.08
N SER A 218 -1.38 -7.15 -21.15
CA SER A 218 -0.79 -6.09 -22.01
C SER A 218 0.24 -5.22 -21.30
N LEU A 219 0.41 -5.38 -20.00
CA LEU A 219 1.17 -4.45 -19.16
C LEU A 219 2.67 -4.71 -19.14
N GLY A 220 3.16 -5.73 -19.86
CA GLY A 220 4.58 -6.07 -19.86
C GLY A 220 5.10 -6.37 -18.46
N PHE A 221 4.28 -7.00 -17.63
CA PHE A 221 4.67 -7.39 -16.29
C PHE A 221 5.88 -8.31 -16.32
N PRO A 222 6.94 -8.03 -15.58
CA PRO A 222 8.04 -8.96 -15.45
C PRO A 222 7.60 -10.12 -14.55
N GLY A 223 7.17 -11.22 -15.15
CA GLY A 223 6.86 -12.47 -14.43
C GLY A 223 5.57 -12.44 -13.61
N ASP A 224 5.50 -13.34 -12.64
CA ASP A 224 4.40 -13.48 -11.69
C ASP A 224 4.30 -12.24 -10.82
N ASN A 225 3.29 -11.41 -11.02
CA ASN A 225 3.14 -10.16 -10.31
C ASN A 225 1.69 -9.91 -9.90
N CYS A 226 1.51 -9.25 -8.75
CA CYS A 226 0.23 -8.76 -8.30
C CYS A 226 0.10 -7.27 -8.61
N VAL A 227 -1.10 -6.79 -8.92
CA VAL A 227 -1.43 -5.36 -8.93
C VAL A 227 -2.24 -5.05 -7.68
N HIS A 228 -1.64 -4.30 -6.76
CA HIS A 228 -2.31 -3.89 -5.54
C HIS A 228 -3.26 -2.71 -5.79
N GLN A 229 -3.86 -2.20 -4.73
CA GLN A 229 -4.87 -1.14 -4.81
C GLN A 229 -4.31 0.11 -5.50
N PRO A 230 -4.92 0.58 -6.61
CA PRO A 230 -4.55 1.84 -7.22
C PRO A 230 -4.83 3.04 -6.33
N THR A 231 -3.97 4.04 -6.42
CA THR A 231 -4.17 5.39 -5.89
C THR A 231 -4.23 6.39 -7.04
N PHE A 232 -4.90 7.52 -6.80
CA PHE A 232 -5.22 8.51 -7.83
C PHE A 232 -4.58 9.84 -7.49
N HIS A 233 -4.02 10.50 -8.50
CA HIS A 233 -3.45 11.82 -8.32
C HIS A 233 -4.57 12.85 -8.02
N PRO A 234 -4.44 13.69 -6.97
CA PRO A 234 -5.55 14.50 -6.49
C PRO A 234 -6.01 15.60 -7.45
N THR A 235 -5.14 16.07 -8.35
CA THR A 235 -5.46 17.15 -9.30
C THR A 235 -5.36 16.73 -10.78
N ASN A 236 -4.83 15.55 -11.06
CA ASN A 236 -4.80 14.95 -12.40
C ASN A 236 -5.51 13.59 -12.39
N PRO A 237 -6.81 13.54 -12.66
CA PRO A 237 -7.58 12.29 -12.58
C PRO A 237 -7.17 11.23 -13.60
N ASP A 238 -6.38 11.57 -14.61
CA ASP A 238 -5.88 10.60 -15.59
C ASP A 238 -4.64 9.84 -15.08
N ARG A 239 -4.00 10.32 -14.00
CA ARG A 239 -2.83 9.69 -13.40
C ARG A 239 -3.21 8.80 -12.23
N TRP A 240 -2.87 7.51 -12.35
CA TRP A 240 -3.02 6.51 -11.31
C TRP A 240 -1.68 5.81 -11.07
N LEU A 241 -1.53 5.26 -9.88
CA LEU A 241 -0.37 4.49 -9.49
C LEU A 241 -0.82 3.27 -8.69
N ALA A 242 -0.21 2.11 -8.92
CA ALA A 242 -0.42 0.91 -8.15
C ALA A 242 0.91 0.23 -7.83
N GLY A 243 1.02 -0.36 -6.66
CA GLY A 243 2.17 -1.18 -6.29
C GLY A 243 2.04 -2.61 -6.80
N GLY A 244 3.15 -3.31 -6.86
CA GLY A 244 3.25 -4.72 -7.21
C GLY A 244 4.44 -5.39 -6.54
N GLU A 245 4.79 -6.57 -6.97
CA GLU A 245 5.98 -7.27 -6.50
C GLU A 245 7.23 -6.73 -7.18
N GLY A 246 8.06 -5.99 -6.43
CA GLY A 246 9.31 -5.40 -6.93
C GLY A 246 9.13 -4.30 -7.97
N CYS A 247 7.92 -3.81 -8.19
CA CYS A 247 7.65 -2.80 -9.20
C CYS A 247 6.51 -1.86 -8.81
N VAL A 248 6.39 -0.77 -9.57
CA VAL A 248 5.28 0.18 -9.50
C VAL A 248 4.71 0.36 -10.89
N PHE A 249 3.40 0.37 -10.99
CA PHE A 249 2.65 0.60 -12.21
C PHE A 249 2.12 2.02 -12.23
N LEU A 250 2.30 2.72 -13.34
CA LEU A 250 1.87 4.10 -13.54
C LEU A 250 1.09 4.22 -14.85
N THR A 251 -0.03 4.92 -14.81
CA THR A 251 -0.78 5.39 -15.98
C THR A 251 -0.92 6.91 -15.95
N ASP A 252 -0.92 7.54 -17.10
CA ASP A 252 -1.18 8.97 -17.31
C ASP A 252 -2.39 9.19 -18.24
N ASP A 253 -3.11 8.13 -18.59
CA ASP A 253 -4.23 8.14 -19.55
C ASP A 253 -5.48 7.45 -19.01
N ASN A 254 -5.73 7.59 -17.69
CA ASN A 254 -6.92 7.07 -17.03
C ASN A 254 -7.01 5.53 -17.09
N GLY A 255 -5.88 4.85 -17.00
CA GLY A 255 -5.80 3.39 -16.95
C GLY A 255 -5.84 2.69 -18.31
N GLN A 256 -5.83 3.42 -19.44
CA GLN A 256 -5.85 2.81 -20.76
C GLN A 256 -4.52 2.17 -21.13
N THR A 257 -3.40 2.83 -20.77
CA THR A 257 -2.06 2.26 -20.89
C THR A 257 -1.30 2.40 -19.58
N TRP A 258 -0.41 1.45 -19.32
CA TRP A 258 0.37 1.41 -18.10
C TRP A 258 1.85 1.27 -18.41
N SER A 259 2.68 1.85 -17.58
CA SER A 259 4.11 1.60 -17.54
C SER A 259 4.49 0.87 -16.26
N CYS A 260 5.24 -0.21 -16.40
CA CYS A 260 5.84 -0.91 -15.27
C CYS A 260 7.25 -0.37 -15.04
N GLN A 261 7.51 0.10 -13.83
CA GLN A 261 8.80 0.63 -13.46
C GLN A 261 9.48 -0.31 -12.47
N ASN A 262 10.49 -1.02 -12.96
CA ASN A 262 11.40 -1.84 -12.18
C ASN A 262 12.52 -0.96 -11.64
N TYR A 263 12.43 -0.55 -10.39
CA TYR A 263 13.41 0.39 -9.87
C TYR A 263 14.58 -0.25 -9.14
N TRP A 264 14.50 -1.53 -8.87
CA TRP A 264 15.28 -2.04 -7.78
C TRP A 264 16.02 -3.29 -8.17
N GLY A 265 17.34 -3.25 -8.04
CA GLY A 265 18.21 -4.39 -8.26
C GLY A 265 17.82 -5.61 -7.42
N ASP A 266 18.66 -6.62 -7.38
CA ASP A 266 18.34 -7.95 -6.84
C ASP A 266 17.76 -7.98 -5.42
N GLU A 267 18.05 -6.98 -4.58
CA GLU A 267 17.56 -6.90 -3.20
C GLU A 267 16.07 -6.53 -3.08
N THR A 268 15.49 -6.00 -4.15
CA THR A 268 14.13 -5.45 -4.15
C THR A 268 13.12 -6.26 -4.93
N ARG A 269 13.55 -7.27 -5.68
CA ARG A 269 12.65 -8.24 -6.32
C ARG A 269 11.75 -8.99 -5.34
N SER A 270 12.11 -8.97 -4.06
CA SER A 270 11.34 -9.56 -2.97
C SER A 270 10.53 -8.53 -2.18
N ALA A 271 10.45 -7.28 -2.61
CA ALA A 271 9.62 -6.27 -1.95
C ALA A 271 8.21 -6.30 -2.52
N TYR A 272 7.23 -6.38 -1.61
CA TYR A 272 5.82 -6.27 -1.95
C TYR A 272 5.36 -4.86 -1.63
N TRP A 273 4.90 -4.12 -2.64
CA TRP A 273 4.38 -2.75 -2.50
C TRP A 273 2.87 -2.78 -2.46
N TYR A 274 2.30 -2.68 -1.26
CA TYR A 274 0.87 -2.91 -1.05
C TYR A 274 0.02 -1.66 -1.24
N PHE A 275 0.43 -0.53 -0.66
CA PHE A 275 -0.40 0.66 -0.61
C PHE A 275 0.41 1.89 -0.99
N SER A 276 -0.21 2.73 -1.79
CA SER A 276 0.33 4.02 -2.19
C SER A 276 -0.68 5.12 -1.92
N ILE A 277 -0.20 6.35 -1.73
CA ILE A 277 -1.03 7.53 -1.53
C ILE A 277 -0.34 8.77 -2.09
N PHE A 278 -1.06 9.54 -2.90
CA PHE A 278 -0.61 10.87 -3.32
C PHE A 278 -0.80 11.86 -2.17
N ASP A 279 0.14 12.78 -2.04
CA ASP A 279 0.06 13.85 -1.05
C ASP A 279 -1.03 14.86 -1.43
N ASN A 280 -1.93 15.18 -0.49
CA ASN A 280 -3.01 16.12 -0.74
C ASN A 280 -2.53 17.58 -0.88
N GLU A 281 -1.40 17.93 -0.25
CA GLU A 281 -0.84 19.28 -0.27
C GLU A 281 0.20 19.47 -1.38
N HIS A 282 0.90 18.39 -1.72
CA HIS A 282 1.94 18.37 -2.76
C HIS A 282 1.60 17.27 -3.78
N PRO A 283 0.69 17.54 -4.74
CA PRO A 283 0.11 16.52 -5.62
C PRO A 283 1.11 15.64 -6.39
N ASP A 284 2.27 16.17 -6.77
CA ASP A 284 3.32 15.38 -7.43
C ASP A 284 4.15 14.51 -6.45
N THR A 285 3.89 14.63 -5.14
CA THR A 285 4.50 13.74 -4.15
C THR A 285 3.61 12.52 -3.93
N VAL A 286 4.20 11.33 -3.98
CA VAL A 286 3.51 10.08 -3.71
C VAL A 286 4.36 9.21 -2.81
N TYR A 287 3.71 8.55 -1.87
CA TYR A 287 4.31 7.61 -0.94
C TYR A 287 3.82 6.21 -1.22
N ILE A 288 4.67 5.21 -1.04
CA ILE A 288 4.31 3.82 -1.17
C ILE A 288 4.88 3.01 -0.01
N ALA A 289 4.04 2.19 0.58
CA ALA A 289 4.38 1.33 1.70
C ALA A 289 4.25 -0.15 1.32
N GLY A 290 5.17 -0.95 1.82
CA GLY A 290 5.21 -2.37 1.59
C GLY A 290 6.09 -3.10 2.59
N CYS A 291 6.45 -4.33 2.29
CA CYS A 291 7.38 -5.12 3.10
C CYS A 291 8.39 -5.86 2.22
N LEU A 292 9.50 -6.30 2.82
CA LEU A 292 10.40 -7.25 2.17
C LEU A 292 9.76 -8.64 2.08
N GLY A 293 9.99 -9.32 0.96
CA GLY A 293 9.54 -10.69 0.77
C GLY A 293 10.30 -11.70 1.63
N ARG A 294 9.90 -12.97 1.50
CA ARG A 294 10.24 -14.10 2.37
C ARG A 294 11.71 -14.50 2.53
N SER A 295 12.64 -13.94 1.81
CA SER A 295 14.06 -14.37 1.92
C SER A 295 14.76 -13.78 3.14
N GLY A 296 14.23 -14.04 4.28
CA GLY A 296 14.63 -14.28 5.62
C GLY A 296 15.99 -13.87 6.14
N GLN A 297 16.62 -12.79 5.74
CA GLN A 297 17.87 -12.37 6.39
C GLN A 297 17.84 -10.99 7.03
N ASN A 298 16.79 -10.21 6.85
CA ASN A 298 16.60 -8.96 7.57
C ASN A 298 15.13 -8.83 7.96
N GLY A 299 14.75 -9.58 8.96
CA GLY A 299 13.40 -9.69 9.45
C GLY A 299 12.70 -8.37 9.71
N GLY A 300 11.41 -8.36 9.51
CA GLY A 300 10.47 -7.39 10.00
C GLY A 300 10.68 -5.97 9.53
N CYS A 301 10.48 -5.68 8.27
CA CYS A 301 10.59 -4.30 7.84
C CYS A 301 9.39 -3.85 7.03
N ILE A 302 8.75 -2.82 7.54
CA ILE A 302 7.95 -1.93 6.72
C ILE A 302 8.92 -1.15 5.84
N LYS A 303 8.73 -1.20 4.54
CA LYS A 303 9.43 -0.32 3.62
C LYS A 303 8.51 0.82 3.21
N LEU A 304 9.09 2.00 3.18
CA LEU A 304 8.42 3.20 2.74
C LEU A 304 9.31 3.91 1.72
N MET A 305 8.74 4.33 0.61
CA MET A 305 9.42 5.14 -0.39
C MET A 305 8.61 6.38 -0.71
N CYS A 306 9.27 7.41 -1.23
CA CYS A 306 8.59 8.57 -1.79
C CYS A 306 9.11 8.88 -3.20
N SER A 307 8.25 9.49 -3.97
CA SER A 307 8.52 10.14 -5.25
C SER A 307 8.05 11.57 -5.15
N THR A 308 8.76 12.51 -5.77
CA THR A 308 8.39 13.92 -5.83
C THR A 308 8.11 14.40 -7.26
N ASP A 309 7.97 13.46 -8.19
CA ASP A 309 7.72 13.71 -9.63
C ASP A 309 6.54 12.88 -10.17
N GLY A 310 5.57 12.62 -9.29
CA GLY A 310 4.34 11.91 -9.63
C GLY A 310 4.51 10.42 -9.88
N GLY A 311 5.50 9.79 -9.23
CA GLY A 311 5.75 8.35 -9.34
C GLY A 311 6.71 7.95 -10.46
N ARG A 312 7.38 8.90 -11.11
CA ARG A 312 8.31 8.62 -12.22
C ARG A 312 9.70 8.23 -11.74
N SER A 313 10.14 8.79 -10.62
CA SER A 313 11.37 8.36 -9.93
C SER A 313 11.12 8.19 -8.45
N TRP A 314 11.85 7.26 -7.84
CA TRP A 314 11.63 6.86 -6.46
C TRP A 314 12.90 6.93 -5.64
N TYR A 315 12.75 7.37 -4.41
CA TYR A 315 13.81 7.48 -3.44
C TYR A 315 13.58 6.47 -2.33
N PRO A 316 14.36 5.40 -2.26
CA PRO A 316 14.21 4.41 -1.21
C PRO A 316 14.61 5.00 0.14
N SER A 317 13.71 4.98 1.11
CA SER A 317 14.10 5.10 2.49
C SER A 317 14.22 3.68 3.05
N GLN A 318 15.41 3.29 3.44
CA GLN A 318 15.62 2.03 4.15
C GLN A 318 15.25 2.26 5.62
N VAL A 319 14.00 2.08 5.98
CA VAL A 319 13.61 2.15 7.38
C VAL A 319 13.01 0.82 7.79
N MET A 320 13.66 0.22 8.76
CA MET A 320 13.28 -1.02 9.41
C MET A 320 12.50 -0.66 10.67
N THR A 321 11.31 -1.17 10.85
CA THR A 321 10.41 -0.72 11.92
C THR A 321 10.32 -1.66 13.11
N SER A 322 10.64 -2.93 12.96
CA SER A 322 10.43 -3.88 14.05
C SER A 322 11.50 -4.95 14.12
N ASP A 323 11.70 -5.48 15.33
CA ASP A 323 12.51 -6.68 15.60
C ASP A 323 11.79 -7.97 15.17
N ARG A 324 10.61 -7.87 14.56
CA ARG A 324 9.85 -9.01 14.07
C ARG A 324 10.41 -9.49 12.74
N GLU A 325 10.47 -10.79 12.58
CA GLU A 325 10.90 -11.45 11.36
C GLU A 325 10.04 -11.10 10.14
N PHE A 326 8.81 -10.63 10.37
CA PHE A 326 7.87 -10.22 9.33
C PHE A 326 6.80 -9.27 9.89
N ASP A 327 6.70 -8.06 9.36
CA ASP A 327 5.67 -7.07 9.71
C ASP A 327 5.03 -6.53 8.42
N ARG A 328 3.82 -6.99 8.11
CA ARG A 328 3.12 -6.64 6.87
C ARG A 328 2.37 -5.32 7.03
N VAL A 329 2.38 -4.54 5.96
CA VAL A 329 1.53 -3.35 5.86
C VAL A 329 0.10 -3.77 5.50
N ASN A 330 -0.85 -3.35 6.29
CA ASN A 330 -2.29 -3.59 6.10
C ASN A 330 -2.97 -2.40 5.43
N ASP A 331 -2.51 -1.17 5.70
CA ASP A 331 -3.05 0.03 5.09
C ASP A 331 -2.09 1.22 5.20
N LEU A 332 -2.31 2.25 4.36
CA LEU A 332 -1.59 3.50 4.34
C LEU A 332 -2.58 4.66 4.19
N GLN A 333 -2.55 5.59 5.13
CA GLN A 333 -3.38 6.80 5.15
C GLN A 333 -2.51 8.04 5.39
N GLN A 334 -3.09 9.23 5.29
CA GLN A 334 -2.44 10.48 5.64
C GLN A 334 -3.33 11.35 6.52
N TYR A 335 -2.69 12.12 7.41
CA TYR A 335 -3.34 13.12 8.25
C TYR A 335 -2.40 14.32 8.42
N GLY A 336 -2.74 15.45 7.80
CA GLY A 336 -1.87 16.63 7.77
C GLY A 336 -0.49 16.32 7.22
N ASP A 337 0.55 16.64 7.97
CA ASP A 337 1.97 16.40 7.65
C ASP A 337 2.46 14.98 7.96
N ARG A 338 1.58 14.06 8.31
CA ARG A 338 1.92 12.70 8.72
C ARG A 338 1.36 11.64 7.77
N LEU A 339 2.12 10.58 7.57
CA LEU A 339 1.64 9.30 7.05
C LEU A 339 1.27 8.41 8.23
N LEU A 340 0.22 7.64 8.08
CA LEU A 340 -0.24 6.64 9.02
C LEU A 340 -0.10 5.28 8.34
N ILE A 341 0.65 4.37 8.96
CA ILE A 341 0.92 3.05 8.42
C ILE A 341 0.36 2.03 9.40
N TYR A 342 -0.66 1.29 8.97
CA TYR A 342 -1.19 0.18 9.74
C TYR A 342 -0.46 -1.10 9.36
N SER A 343 0.12 -1.76 10.34
CA SER A 343 0.83 -3.04 10.17
C SER A 343 0.26 -4.10 11.09
N GLU A 344 0.81 -5.32 11.00
CA GLU A 344 0.45 -6.40 11.92
C GLU A 344 0.87 -6.10 13.37
N SER A 345 1.86 -5.24 13.58
CA SER A 345 2.40 -4.94 14.91
C SER A 345 1.75 -3.74 15.60
N ASP A 346 1.49 -2.66 14.85
CA ASP A 346 0.93 -1.41 15.40
C ASP A 346 0.44 -0.51 14.24
N VAL A 347 -0.09 0.65 14.60
CA VAL A 347 -0.22 1.79 13.69
C VAL A 347 0.95 2.74 13.95
N TYR A 348 1.68 3.08 12.90
CA TYR A 348 2.82 4.00 12.99
C TYR A 348 2.47 5.35 12.37
N SER A 349 2.94 6.41 13.01
CA SER A 349 2.94 7.78 12.47
C SER A 349 4.34 8.13 11.95
N VAL A 350 4.43 8.64 10.72
CA VAL A 350 5.67 9.04 10.06
C VAL A 350 5.55 10.47 9.56
N SER A 351 6.50 11.34 9.90
CA SER A 351 6.54 12.69 9.36
C SER A 351 6.92 12.67 7.87
N LYS A 352 6.09 13.26 7.02
CA LYS A 352 6.35 13.41 5.58
C LYS A 352 7.64 14.16 5.31
N ALA A 353 7.87 15.27 6.06
CA ALA A 353 9.06 16.09 5.91
C ALA A 353 10.34 15.35 6.30
N GLU A 354 10.33 14.59 7.41
CA GLU A 354 11.46 13.77 7.84
C GLU A 354 11.77 12.66 6.82
N LEU A 355 10.75 12.01 6.26
CA LEU A 355 10.90 10.99 5.22
C LEU A 355 11.57 11.56 3.97
N ILE A 356 11.08 12.69 3.45
CA ILE A 356 11.64 13.35 2.27
C ILE A 356 13.09 13.79 2.53
N ALA A 357 13.36 14.37 3.70
CA ALA A 357 14.69 14.80 4.06
C ALA A 357 15.71 13.64 4.12
N GLN A 358 15.31 12.50 4.67
CA GLN A 358 16.17 11.31 4.71
C GLN A 358 16.42 10.74 3.31
N SER A 359 15.39 10.70 2.47
CA SER A 359 15.49 10.22 1.09
C SER A 359 16.44 11.07 0.25
N THR A 360 16.37 12.40 0.39
CA THR A 360 17.25 13.34 -0.32
C THR A 360 18.69 13.34 0.21
N THR A 361 18.88 13.08 1.50
CA THR A 361 20.21 13.01 2.11
C THR A 361 20.96 11.74 1.69
N ALA A 362 20.25 10.62 1.54
CA ALA A 362 20.82 9.38 1.02
C ALA A 362 21.37 9.55 -0.41
N ILE A 363 20.70 10.34 -1.26
CA ILE A 363 21.19 10.66 -2.61
C ILE A 363 22.45 11.51 -2.56
N ARG A 364 22.54 12.49 -1.66
CA ARG A 364 23.75 13.31 -1.51
C ARG A 364 24.94 12.48 -1.05
N SER A 365 24.76 11.50 -0.18
CA SER A 365 25.84 10.61 0.24
C SER A 365 26.30 9.67 -0.88
N VAL A 366 25.38 9.17 -1.71
CA VAL A 366 25.72 8.34 -2.88
C VAL A 366 26.43 9.16 -3.97
N VAL A 367 26.04 10.42 -4.16
CA VAL A 367 26.72 11.34 -5.11
C VAL A 367 28.07 11.81 -4.59
N SER A 368 28.28 11.92 -3.26
CA SER A 368 29.56 12.31 -2.66
C SER A 368 30.57 11.17 -2.55
N ASP A 369 30.10 9.90 -2.56
CA ASP A 369 30.97 8.70 -2.54
C ASP A 369 31.32 8.14 -3.93
N THR A 370 30.98 8.84 -5.01
CA THR A 370 31.59 8.53 -6.29
C THR A 370 33.08 8.90 -6.24
N LYS A 371 33.89 8.04 -5.61
CA LYS A 371 35.25 7.85 -6.10
C LYS A 371 35.12 7.74 -7.60
N GLU A 372 35.67 8.66 -8.36
CA GLU A 372 35.66 8.60 -9.82
C GLU A 372 36.00 7.18 -10.23
N SER A 373 35.00 6.47 -10.73
CA SER A 373 35.22 5.10 -11.18
C SER A 373 36.24 5.16 -12.29
N PRO A 374 37.32 4.37 -12.24
CA PRO A 374 38.37 4.46 -13.21
C PRO A 374 37.78 4.26 -14.62
N ALA A 375 38.04 5.21 -15.50
CA ALA A 375 37.69 5.11 -16.90
C ALA A 375 38.77 4.28 -17.61
N TYR A 376 38.36 3.40 -18.52
CA TYR A 376 39.25 2.62 -19.37
C TYR A 376 38.95 2.95 -20.83
N ASP A 377 39.96 2.98 -21.66
CA ASP A 377 39.77 3.03 -23.11
C ASP A 377 39.25 1.70 -23.67
N LEU A 378 38.99 1.64 -24.96
CA LEU A 378 38.48 0.42 -25.62
C LEU A 378 39.52 -0.72 -25.65
N GLN A 379 40.78 -0.45 -25.35
CA GLN A 379 41.86 -1.40 -25.20
C GLN A 379 42.02 -1.90 -23.77
N GLY A 380 41.21 -1.37 -22.82
CA GLY A 380 41.25 -1.75 -21.41
C GLY A 380 42.31 -0.99 -20.58
N CYS A 381 42.98 0.04 -21.13
CA CYS A 381 43.94 0.83 -20.42
C CYS A 381 43.22 1.90 -19.56
N LYS A 382 43.66 2.07 -18.31
CA LYS A 382 43.11 3.08 -17.41
C LYS A 382 43.45 4.48 -17.90
N VAL A 383 42.43 5.32 -18.05
CA VAL A 383 42.56 6.72 -18.50
C VAL A 383 42.35 7.66 -17.33
N VAL A 384 43.35 8.48 -17.07
CA VAL A 384 43.31 9.56 -16.08
C VAL A 384 42.83 10.82 -16.79
N ASN A 385 41.75 11.45 -16.32
CA ASN A 385 41.09 12.61 -16.94
C ASN A 385 40.58 12.37 -18.36
N PRO A 386 39.55 11.51 -18.52
CA PRO A 386 38.96 11.22 -19.83
C PRO A 386 38.35 12.48 -20.46
N LYS A 387 38.88 12.88 -21.62
CA LYS A 387 38.38 14.00 -22.47
C LYS A 387 37.28 13.46 -23.41
N HIS A 388 36.98 14.16 -24.51
CA HIS A 388 36.06 13.67 -25.49
C HIS A 388 36.47 12.30 -26.06
N GLY A 389 35.60 11.31 -26.00
CA GLY A 389 35.87 9.96 -26.47
C GLY A 389 34.92 8.92 -25.91
N ILE A 390 35.18 7.65 -26.27
CA ILE A 390 34.43 6.49 -25.80
C ILE A 390 35.25 5.76 -24.73
N TYR A 391 34.67 5.56 -23.57
CA TYR A 391 35.32 4.92 -22.43
C TYR A 391 34.45 3.82 -21.82
N ILE A 392 35.04 2.91 -21.09
CA ILE A 392 34.37 1.92 -20.25
C ILE A 392 34.46 2.41 -18.80
N ILE A 393 33.31 2.75 -18.21
CA ILE A 393 33.18 3.16 -16.81
C ILE A 393 32.15 2.25 -16.18
N ASN A 394 32.48 1.61 -15.06
CA ASN A 394 31.58 0.63 -14.39
C ASN A 394 31.05 -0.45 -15.33
N LYS A 395 31.93 -1.02 -16.16
CA LYS A 395 31.60 -2.06 -17.18
C LYS A 395 30.58 -1.57 -18.25
N ARG A 396 30.33 -0.28 -18.37
CA ARG A 396 29.41 0.32 -19.36
C ARG A 396 30.21 1.20 -20.33
N LYS A 397 29.80 1.19 -21.60
CA LYS A 397 30.32 2.09 -22.61
C LYS A 397 29.75 3.47 -22.41
N VAL A 398 30.59 4.47 -22.18
CA VAL A 398 30.23 5.87 -21.94
C VAL A 398 30.89 6.75 -22.98
N VAL A 399 30.17 7.68 -23.55
CA VAL A 399 30.70 8.74 -24.44
C VAL A 399 30.81 10.01 -23.60
N LYS A 400 32.01 10.59 -23.54
CA LYS A 400 32.26 11.88 -22.88
C LYS A 400 32.55 12.97 -23.90
#